data_7ae52730d454c61c56af5ed467670e78
#
_entry.id   7ae52730d454c61c56af5ed467670e78
#
_cell.length_a   1.000
_cell.length_b   1.000
_cell.length_c   1.000
_cell.angle_alpha   90.00
_cell.angle_beta   90.00
_cell.angle_gamma   90.00
#
_symmetry.space_group_name_H-M   'P 1'
#
loop_
_entity.id
_entity.type
_entity.pdbx_description
1 polymer ?
#
loop_
_entity_poly.entity_id
_entity_poly.type
_entity_poly.pdbx_seq_one_letter_code
_entity_poly.pdbx_strand_id
1 'polypeptide(L)'
;VDDGGGNVDDGGGNAGNGADHAGNPAGNGTGRLRDTIAIVTGASRGAGRGIALELGAAGATVYVTGRSTRETPAPGYERIIALSGLGRLPGSIDQTAADVTSFGGRGIAVRCDHCREDDVAALFERVEQERGRIDLLVNNAWGGHESFDGVFDAPFWQHPMAHWDSMFDRGVRNHLLASRFAAPIMTRRKQGLIVTTTFSDRGRYLKGNLFYDLAKNAMTRLAFGMAEELRPHGIASVALVPGWMRTEFVLTGHRTDEEHWRERPALAATESPRYAGRAVVALAGDREVIGKSGQALRVGDLAREYGFTDVDGRQVPPFVMP
;
A
#
# COMPACT_ATOMS: atom_id res chain seq x y z
N VAL A 1 26.07 69.52 -18.73
CA VAL A 1 26.29 70.00 -17.40
C VAL A 1 25.74 68.90 -16.47
N ASP A 2 26.66 68.23 -15.82
CA ASP A 2 26.61 67.44 -14.58
C ASP A 2 25.64 66.23 -14.51
N ASP A 3 26.19 65.06 -14.53
CA ASP A 3 26.82 64.23 -13.47
C ASP A 3 25.84 63.69 -12.42
N GLY A 4 25.82 62.38 -12.32
CA GLY A 4 25.17 61.66 -11.24
C GLY A 4 25.13 60.16 -11.49
N GLY A 5 26.26 59.49 -11.29
CA GLY A 5 26.35 58.04 -11.34
C GLY A 5 25.56 57.38 -10.22
N GLY A 6 24.97 56.24 -10.50
CA GLY A 6 24.31 55.36 -9.55
C GLY A 6 24.44 53.93 -10.01
N ASN A 7 25.32 53.27 -9.33
CA ASN A 7 25.63 51.85 -9.38
C ASN A 7 24.35 51.02 -9.16
N VAL A 8 24.04 50.06 -10.02
CA VAL A 8 22.95 49.10 -9.81
C VAL A 8 23.58 47.74 -9.65
N ASP A 9 23.57 47.22 -8.42
CA ASP A 9 23.96 45.88 -8.05
C ASP A 9 23.04 44.85 -8.69
N ASP A 10 23.62 43.92 -9.41
CA ASP A 10 23.02 42.70 -9.90
C ASP A 10 22.79 41.71 -8.72
N GLY A 11 21.59 41.69 -8.20
CA GLY A 11 21.11 40.68 -7.25
C GLY A 11 20.40 39.55 -7.96
N GLY A 12 21.14 38.53 -8.41
CA GLY A 12 20.57 37.26 -8.90
C GLY A 12 19.78 36.52 -7.82
N GLY A 13 18.47 36.69 -7.76
CA GLY A 13 17.56 35.94 -6.93
C GLY A 13 17.28 34.56 -7.53
N ASN A 14 17.89 33.54 -6.96
CA ASN A 14 17.60 32.14 -7.22
C ASN A 14 16.20 31.80 -6.66
N ALA A 15 15.20 31.69 -7.53
CA ALA A 15 13.86 31.23 -7.16
C ALA A 15 13.91 29.72 -6.88
N GLY A 16 14.15 29.37 -5.64
CA GLY A 16 13.98 28.03 -5.12
C GLY A 16 12.50 27.62 -5.19
N ASN A 17 12.19 26.60 -5.96
CA ASN A 17 10.91 25.89 -5.93
C ASN A 17 10.73 25.25 -4.56
N GLY A 18 10.19 26.00 -3.62
CA GLY A 18 9.66 25.50 -2.38
C GLY A 18 8.28 24.91 -2.64
N ALA A 19 8.19 23.61 -2.89
CA ALA A 19 6.94 22.90 -2.72
C ALA A 19 6.59 22.94 -1.22
N ASP A 20 5.64 23.78 -0.84
CA ASP A 20 5.07 23.85 0.49
C ASP A 20 4.51 22.48 0.86
N HIS A 21 5.26 21.74 1.67
CA HIS A 21 4.76 20.57 2.37
C HIS A 21 3.68 21.05 3.34
N ALA A 22 2.42 20.91 2.98
CA ALA A 22 1.29 21.14 3.87
C ALA A 22 1.53 20.36 5.16
N GLY A 23 1.77 21.09 6.23
CA GLY A 23 2.09 20.55 7.56
C GLY A 23 1.02 19.58 8.02
N ASN A 24 1.45 18.46 8.56
CA ASN A 24 0.63 17.43 9.20
C ASN A 24 -0.05 18.01 10.47
N PRO A 25 -1.38 18.30 10.49
CA PRO A 25 -2.04 18.87 11.65
C PRO A 25 -2.40 17.85 12.75
N ALA A 26 -1.97 16.60 12.63
CA ALA A 26 -2.17 15.58 13.66
C ALA A 26 -0.85 15.31 14.39
N GLY A 27 -0.44 16.21 15.25
CA GLY A 27 0.60 15.95 16.25
C GLY A 27 0.17 14.82 17.17
N ASN A 28 0.78 13.62 17.00
CA ASN A 28 1.06 12.61 18.04
C ASN A 28 1.60 11.29 17.48
N GLY A 29 2.07 11.23 16.23
CA GLY A 29 2.52 9.97 15.59
C GLY A 29 4.03 9.80 15.39
N THR A 30 4.82 10.87 15.53
CA THR A 30 6.26 10.82 15.24
C THR A 30 7.00 9.95 16.26
N GLY A 31 7.51 8.80 15.78
CA GLY A 31 8.31 7.89 16.59
C GLY A 31 7.56 6.74 17.27
N ARG A 32 6.24 6.59 17.08
CA ARG A 32 5.43 5.51 17.66
C ARG A 32 5.91 4.11 17.27
N LEU A 33 6.46 3.97 16.04
CA LEU A 33 6.96 2.70 15.50
C LEU A 33 8.48 2.71 15.26
N ARG A 34 9.23 3.50 16.01
CA ARG A 34 10.67 3.74 15.77
C ARG A 34 11.51 2.47 15.71
N ASP A 35 11.15 1.44 16.46
CA ASP A 35 11.88 0.18 16.50
C ASP A 35 11.20 -0.92 15.64
N THR A 36 10.16 -0.58 14.89
CA THR A 36 9.41 -1.54 14.09
C THR A 36 10.13 -1.83 12.78
N ILE A 37 10.34 -3.10 12.48
CA ILE A 37 10.84 -3.61 11.20
C ILE A 37 9.64 -4.08 10.39
N ALA A 38 9.32 -3.35 9.32
CA ALA A 38 8.18 -3.61 8.46
C ALA A 38 8.61 -4.02 7.05
N ILE A 39 7.91 -4.98 6.46
CA ILE A 39 8.00 -5.31 5.05
C ILE A 39 6.65 -4.96 4.40
N VAL A 40 6.68 -4.13 3.35
CA VAL A 40 5.50 -3.80 2.56
C VAL A 40 5.67 -4.31 1.14
N THR A 41 4.85 -5.30 0.76
CA THR A 41 4.93 -5.90 -0.57
C THR A 41 4.13 -5.08 -1.59
N GLY A 42 4.65 -4.93 -2.83
CA GLY A 42 3.97 -4.14 -3.86
C GLY A 42 3.89 -2.64 -3.52
N ALA A 43 4.94 -2.07 -2.93
CA ALA A 43 4.94 -0.72 -2.37
C ALA A 43 5.46 0.38 -3.33
N SER A 44 5.49 0.12 -4.64
CA SER A 44 5.94 1.12 -5.63
C SER A 44 4.91 2.23 -5.88
N ARG A 45 3.62 1.98 -5.64
CA ARG A 45 2.47 2.89 -5.86
C ARG A 45 1.25 2.46 -5.06
N GLY A 46 0.14 3.19 -5.19
CA GLY A 46 -1.17 2.85 -4.63
C GLY A 46 -1.14 2.62 -3.12
N ALA A 47 -1.94 1.66 -2.65
CA ALA A 47 -2.07 1.35 -1.23
C ALA A 47 -0.73 1.01 -0.57
N GLY A 48 0.10 0.19 -1.23
CA GLY A 48 1.41 -0.21 -0.69
C GLY A 48 2.33 0.98 -0.47
N ARG A 49 2.37 1.95 -1.41
CA ARG A 49 3.10 3.20 -1.22
C ARG A 49 2.52 4.02 -0.07
N GLY A 50 1.20 4.22 -0.04
CA GLY A 50 0.54 4.95 1.04
C GLY A 50 0.82 4.36 2.43
N ILE A 51 0.79 3.03 2.55
CA ILE A 51 1.12 2.31 3.78
C ILE A 51 2.59 2.52 4.16
N ALA A 52 3.51 2.38 3.21
CA ALA A 52 4.94 2.57 3.46
C ALA A 52 5.24 3.99 3.97
N LEU A 53 4.62 5.02 3.39
CA LEU A 53 4.78 6.42 3.79
C LEU A 53 4.30 6.68 5.22
N GLU A 54 3.13 6.17 5.60
CA GLU A 54 2.59 6.36 6.95
C GLU A 54 3.40 5.59 8.00
N LEU A 55 3.91 4.39 7.68
CA LEU A 55 4.86 3.68 8.53
C LEU A 55 6.16 4.47 8.72
N GLY A 56 6.66 5.10 7.64
CA GLY A 56 7.80 6.01 7.70
C GLY A 56 7.54 7.21 8.60
N ALA A 57 6.40 7.88 8.46
CA ALA A 57 5.99 8.99 9.30
C ALA A 57 5.87 8.60 10.78
N ALA A 58 5.55 7.33 11.06
CA ALA A 58 5.55 6.77 12.40
C ALA A 58 6.94 6.34 12.91
N GLY A 59 8.00 6.49 12.10
CA GLY A 59 9.39 6.22 12.47
C GLY A 59 9.89 4.81 12.17
N ALA A 60 9.12 3.95 11.50
CA ALA A 60 9.50 2.58 11.22
C ALA A 60 10.66 2.45 10.22
N THR A 61 11.39 1.34 10.30
CA THR A 61 12.23 0.86 9.20
C THR A 61 11.34 0.04 8.25
N VAL A 62 11.24 0.49 7.00
CA VAL A 62 10.33 -0.10 6.01
C VAL A 62 11.11 -0.66 4.83
N TYR A 63 11.06 -1.98 4.64
CA TYR A 63 11.50 -2.64 3.42
C TYR A 63 10.40 -2.47 2.37
N VAL A 64 10.65 -1.58 1.43
CA VAL A 64 9.76 -1.22 0.32
C VAL A 64 10.03 -2.17 -0.83
N THR A 65 9.13 -3.10 -1.11
CA THR A 65 9.42 -4.18 -2.05
C THR A 65 8.48 -4.20 -3.25
N GLY A 66 8.98 -4.68 -4.38
CA GLY A 66 8.24 -4.77 -5.63
C GLY A 66 9.16 -4.89 -6.84
N ARG A 67 8.55 -4.97 -8.03
CA ARG A 67 9.30 -5.11 -9.30
C ARG A 67 9.64 -3.78 -9.97
N SER A 68 8.84 -2.75 -9.69
CA SER A 68 9.00 -1.44 -10.35
C SER A 68 10.14 -0.66 -9.69
N THR A 69 11.25 -0.51 -10.41
CA THR A 69 12.39 0.32 -10.05
C THR A 69 12.43 1.59 -10.92
N ARG A 70 13.39 2.48 -10.67
CA ARG A 70 13.65 3.63 -11.57
C ARG A 70 14.00 3.18 -12.98
N GLU A 71 14.77 2.09 -13.10
CA GLU A 71 15.26 1.54 -14.36
C GLU A 71 14.19 0.70 -15.07
N THR A 72 13.35 -0.01 -14.31
CA THR A 72 12.31 -0.89 -14.84
C THR A 72 10.93 -0.46 -14.31
N PRO A 73 10.32 0.56 -14.92
CA PRO A 73 9.01 1.05 -14.47
C PRO A 73 7.88 0.10 -14.85
N ALA A 74 7.00 -0.17 -13.90
CA ALA A 74 5.72 -0.88 -14.06
C ALA A 74 5.76 -2.19 -14.88
N PRO A 75 6.73 -3.12 -14.66
CA PRO A 75 6.78 -4.36 -15.41
C PRO A 75 5.50 -5.20 -15.16
N GLY A 76 4.94 -5.78 -16.24
CA GLY A 76 3.69 -6.55 -16.22
C GLY A 76 2.42 -5.70 -16.37
N TYR A 77 2.53 -4.38 -16.44
CA TYR A 77 1.40 -3.47 -16.65
C TYR A 77 1.36 -2.85 -18.06
N GLU A 78 2.24 -3.28 -18.96
CA GLU A 78 2.36 -2.73 -20.31
C GLU A 78 1.03 -2.83 -21.06
N ARG A 79 0.33 -3.95 -20.94
CA ARG A 79 -0.95 -4.20 -21.61
C ARG A 79 -2.06 -3.29 -21.07
N ILE A 80 -2.20 -3.17 -19.74
CA ILE A 80 -3.24 -2.32 -19.14
C ILE A 80 -2.97 -0.84 -19.44
N ILE A 81 -1.70 -0.42 -19.45
CA ILE A 81 -1.29 0.93 -19.84
C ILE A 81 -1.69 1.21 -21.28
N ALA A 82 -1.42 0.28 -22.20
CA ALA A 82 -1.78 0.43 -23.61
C ALA A 82 -3.30 0.50 -23.82
N LEU A 83 -4.07 -0.36 -23.17
CA LEU A 83 -5.53 -0.40 -23.30
C LEU A 83 -6.23 0.80 -22.67
N SER A 84 -5.70 1.33 -21.57
CA SER A 84 -6.30 2.44 -20.85
C SER A 84 -5.85 3.81 -21.35
N GLY A 85 -4.88 3.89 -22.27
CA GLY A 85 -4.33 5.15 -22.78
C GLY A 85 -3.56 5.96 -21.72
N LEU A 86 -3.14 5.33 -20.63
CA LEU A 86 -2.53 6.00 -19.47
C LEU A 86 -1.07 6.46 -19.70
N GLY A 87 -0.47 6.15 -20.83
CA GLY A 87 0.92 6.49 -21.13
C GLY A 87 1.93 5.76 -20.24
N ARG A 88 2.01 6.11 -18.95
CA ARG A 88 2.93 5.49 -17.98
C ARG A 88 2.31 5.47 -16.58
N LEU A 89 2.46 4.36 -15.87
CA LEU A 89 2.13 4.31 -14.44
C LEU A 89 3.32 4.85 -13.61
N PRO A 90 3.11 5.89 -12.81
CA PRO A 90 4.17 6.45 -11.98
C PRO A 90 4.51 5.53 -10.79
N GLY A 91 5.63 5.83 -10.13
CA GLY A 91 6.06 5.20 -8.89
C GLY A 91 7.03 4.05 -9.06
N SER A 92 8.02 4.02 -8.16
CA SER A 92 9.02 2.96 -8.02
C SER A 92 9.27 2.68 -6.54
N ILE A 93 9.85 1.53 -6.24
CA ILE A 93 10.27 1.21 -4.87
C ILE A 93 11.38 2.16 -4.39
N ASP A 94 12.25 2.62 -5.28
CA ASP A 94 13.32 3.56 -4.95
C ASP A 94 12.77 4.92 -4.52
N GLN A 95 11.79 5.44 -5.26
CA GLN A 95 11.15 6.70 -4.89
C GLN A 95 10.40 6.55 -3.57
N THR A 96 9.62 5.48 -3.42
CA THR A 96 8.87 5.24 -2.17
C THR A 96 9.81 5.09 -0.97
N ALA A 97 10.96 4.41 -1.10
CA ALA A 97 11.93 4.28 -0.02
C ALA A 97 12.58 5.63 0.35
N ALA A 98 12.88 6.47 -0.65
CA ALA A 98 13.36 7.83 -0.40
C ALA A 98 12.31 8.66 0.34
N ASP A 99 11.04 8.59 -0.10
CA ASP A 99 9.92 9.30 0.53
C ASP A 99 9.69 8.83 1.98
N VAL A 100 9.73 7.51 2.24
CA VAL A 100 9.68 6.95 3.62
C VAL A 100 10.74 7.58 4.50
N THR A 101 11.96 7.75 3.98
CA THR A 101 13.06 8.36 4.74
C THR A 101 12.81 9.85 4.97
N SER A 102 12.32 10.58 3.97
CA SER A 102 11.97 12.00 4.11
C SER A 102 10.83 12.25 5.10
N PHE A 103 9.95 11.27 5.30
CA PHE A 103 8.87 11.30 6.30
C PHE A 103 9.31 10.96 7.72
N GLY A 104 10.60 10.65 7.94
CA GLY A 104 11.18 10.44 9.29
C GLY A 104 11.43 8.99 9.68
N GLY A 105 11.13 8.03 8.81
CA GLY A 105 11.47 6.61 8.97
C GLY A 105 12.81 6.24 8.31
N ARG A 106 12.98 4.96 8.04
CA ARG A 106 14.08 4.42 7.23
C ARG A 106 13.53 3.55 6.11
N GLY A 107 13.52 4.06 4.89
CA GLY A 107 13.11 3.32 3.69
C GLY A 107 14.25 2.53 3.08
N ILE A 108 14.01 1.26 2.76
CA ILE A 108 14.98 0.37 2.12
C ILE A 108 14.28 -0.26 0.91
N ALA A 109 14.69 0.13 -0.30
CA ALA A 109 14.16 -0.45 -1.52
C ALA A 109 14.78 -1.85 -1.75
N VAL A 110 13.94 -2.84 -2.01
CA VAL A 110 14.37 -4.18 -2.37
C VAL A 110 13.57 -4.69 -3.55
N ARG A 111 14.22 -4.87 -4.70
CA ARG A 111 13.56 -5.49 -5.85
C ARG A 111 13.20 -6.93 -5.50
N CYS A 112 11.93 -7.28 -5.67
CA CYS A 112 11.41 -8.61 -5.41
C CYS A 112 10.21 -8.86 -6.32
N ASP A 113 10.25 -9.92 -7.10
CA ASP A 113 9.05 -10.47 -7.75
C ASP A 113 8.38 -11.45 -6.78
N HIS A 114 7.30 -11.00 -6.16
CA HIS A 114 6.58 -11.79 -5.16
C HIS A 114 5.93 -13.08 -5.70
N CYS A 115 5.97 -13.31 -7.02
CA CYS A 115 5.55 -14.57 -7.63
C CYS A 115 6.68 -15.60 -7.69
N ARG A 116 7.94 -15.18 -7.48
CA ARG A 116 9.12 -16.04 -7.50
C ARG A 116 9.56 -16.39 -6.08
N GLU A 117 9.59 -17.68 -5.78
CA GLU A 117 9.94 -18.15 -4.43
C GLU A 117 11.38 -17.77 -4.05
N ASP A 118 12.33 -17.84 -5.00
CA ASP A 118 13.72 -17.46 -4.78
C ASP A 118 13.88 -15.98 -4.41
N ASP A 119 13.16 -15.07 -5.11
CA ASP A 119 13.20 -13.64 -4.82
C ASP A 119 12.63 -13.35 -3.42
N VAL A 120 11.54 -14.04 -3.06
CA VAL A 120 10.91 -13.89 -1.74
C VAL A 120 11.82 -14.46 -0.65
N ALA A 121 12.39 -15.65 -0.84
CA ALA A 121 13.34 -16.25 0.10
C ALA A 121 14.52 -15.30 0.37
N ALA A 122 15.16 -14.78 -0.71
CA ALA A 122 16.28 -13.85 -0.61
C ALA A 122 15.90 -12.54 0.13
N LEU A 123 14.68 -12.02 -0.09
CA LEU A 123 14.20 -10.86 0.65
C LEU A 123 14.15 -11.12 2.16
N PHE A 124 13.51 -12.22 2.58
CA PHE A 124 13.34 -12.53 4.00
C PHE A 124 14.66 -12.91 4.67
N GLU A 125 15.54 -13.64 3.98
CA GLU A 125 16.91 -13.93 4.44
C GLU A 125 17.69 -12.63 4.68
N ARG A 126 17.65 -11.70 3.73
CA ARG A 126 18.29 -10.39 3.87
C ARG A 126 17.77 -9.63 5.09
N VAL A 127 16.43 -9.55 5.28
CA VAL A 127 15.85 -8.84 6.43
C VAL A 127 16.26 -9.50 7.74
N GLU A 128 16.30 -10.84 7.78
CA GLU A 128 16.74 -11.58 8.97
C GLU A 128 18.23 -11.33 9.27
N GLN A 129 19.09 -11.34 8.26
CA GLN A 129 20.53 -11.03 8.41
C GLN A 129 20.78 -9.59 8.87
N GLU A 130 20.06 -8.63 8.30
CA GLU A 130 20.24 -7.19 8.61
C GLU A 130 19.60 -6.77 9.94
N ARG A 131 18.51 -7.43 10.37
CA ARG A 131 17.67 -6.98 11.48
C ARG A 131 17.39 -8.04 12.55
N GLY A 132 17.54 -9.33 12.24
CA GLY A 132 17.24 -10.42 13.14
C GLY A 132 15.75 -10.60 13.47
N ARG A 133 14.86 -9.77 12.86
CA ARG A 133 13.43 -9.76 13.16
C ARG A 133 12.57 -9.15 12.07
N ILE A 134 11.29 -9.50 12.12
CA ILE A 134 10.20 -8.84 11.38
C ILE A 134 9.07 -8.63 12.37
N ASP A 135 8.61 -7.39 12.53
CA ASP A 135 7.53 -7.05 13.44
C ASP A 135 6.19 -6.89 12.68
N LEU A 136 6.27 -6.47 11.40
CA LEU A 136 5.10 -6.25 10.54
C LEU A 136 5.36 -6.74 9.12
N LEU A 137 4.48 -7.58 8.60
CA LEU A 137 4.37 -7.89 7.18
C LEU A 137 3.06 -7.33 6.63
N VAL A 138 3.14 -6.50 5.59
CA VAL A 138 2.00 -6.05 4.84
C VAL A 138 1.98 -6.73 3.47
N ASN A 139 1.11 -7.72 3.33
CA ASN A 139 0.80 -8.38 2.08
C ASN A 139 -0.11 -7.48 1.25
N ASN A 140 0.46 -6.80 0.24
CA ASN A 140 -0.26 -5.87 -0.62
C ASN A 140 0.05 -6.07 -2.11
N ALA A 141 1.10 -6.80 -2.46
CA ALA A 141 1.44 -7.05 -3.86
C ALA A 141 0.26 -7.67 -4.62
N TRP A 142 -0.15 -7.05 -5.72
CA TRP A 142 -1.26 -7.48 -6.55
C TRP A 142 -0.88 -7.38 -8.03
N GLY A 143 -0.84 -8.52 -8.72
CA GLY A 143 -0.65 -8.64 -10.17
C GLY A 143 -1.88 -9.21 -10.90
N GLY A 144 -3.03 -9.26 -10.22
CA GLY A 144 -4.25 -9.89 -10.74
C GLY A 144 -4.82 -9.26 -12.02
N HIS A 145 -4.39 -8.04 -12.35
CA HIS A 145 -4.81 -7.35 -13.56
C HIS A 145 -3.77 -7.40 -14.70
N GLU A 146 -2.68 -8.12 -14.56
CA GLU A 146 -1.62 -8.18 -15.58
C GLU A 146 -2.11 -8.87 -16.88
N SER A 147 -3.06 -9.79 -16.81
CA SER A 147 -3.71 -10.40 -17.98
C SER A 147 -4.96 -9.66 -18.47
N PHE A 148 -5.25 -8.47 -17.92
CA PHE A 148 -6.43 -7.69 -18.27
C PHE A 148 -6.50 -7.42 -19.80
N ASP A 149 -7.67 -7.67 -20.40
CA ASP A 149 -7.91 -7.58 -21.84
C ASP A 149 -8.84 -6.44 -22.27
N GLY A 150 -9.17 -5.55 -21.30
CA GLY A 150 -10.09 -4.42 -21.53
C GLY A 150 -11.50 -4.68 -20.98
N VAL A 151 -11.83 -5.91 -20.61
CA VAL A 151 -13.15 -6.27 -20.09
C VAL A 151 -13.05 -6.66 -18.62
N PHE A 152 -13.57 -5.83 -17.74
CA PHE A 152 -13.64 -6.14 -16.31
C PHE A 152 -15.01 -6.70 -15.93
N ASP A 153 -16.07 -6.14 -16.49
CA ASP A 153 -17.45 -6.46 -16.16
C ASP A 153 -18.09 -7.34 -17.25
N ALA A 154 -18.07 -8.64 -17.02
CA ALA A 154 -18.69 -9.63 -17.89
C ALA A 154 -19.16 -10.84 -17.08
N PRO A 155 -20.11 -11.65 -17.62
CA PRO A 155 -20.44 -12.94 -17.04
C PRO A 155 -19.21 -13.85 -16.96
N PHE A 156 -19.07 -14.64 -15.88
CA PHE A 156 -17.87 -15.44 -15.62
C PHE A 156 -17.50 -16.42 -16.75
N TRP A 157 -18.50 -16.90 -17.48
CA TRP A 157 -18.27 -17.83 -18.61
C TRP A 157 -17.71 -17.16 -19.87
N GLN A 158 -17.57 -15.84 -19.87
CA GLN A 158 -16.94 -15.05 -20.93
C GLN A 158 -15.53 -14.58 -20.56
N HIS A 159 -15.16 -14.63 -19.26
CA HIS A 159 -13.82 -14.27 -18.84
C HIS A 159 -12.78 -15.34 -19.23
N PRO A 160 -11.64 -14.96 -19.82
CA PRO A 160 -10.53 -15.89 -20.07
C PRO A 160 -9.97 -16.46 -18.76
N MET A 161 -9.62 -17.75 -18.74
CA MET A 161 -8.97 -18.37 -17.58
C MET A 161 -7.65 -17.70 -17.19
N ALA A 162 -6.98 -17.01 -18.11
CA ALA A 162 -5.80 -16.21 -17.82
C ALA A 162 -6.06 -15.11 -16.76
N HIS A 163 -7.30 -14.62 -16.62
CA HIS A 163 -7.67 -13.71 -15.53
C HIS A 163 -7.65 -14.43 -14.17
N TRP A 164 -8.18 -15.67 -14.12
CA TRP A 164 -8.08 -16.52 -12.93
C TRP A 164 -6.61 -16.73 -12.52
N ASP A 165 -5.77 -17.19 -13.44
CA ASP A 165 -4.36 -17.48 -13.20
C ASP A 165 -3.65 -16.23 -12.63
N SER A 166 -3.85 -15.06 -13.25
CA SER A 166 -3.26 -13.82 -12.74
C SER A 166 -3.76 -13.47 -11.34
N MET A 167 -5.06 -13.58 -11.08
CA MET A 167 -5.63 -13.19 -9.78
C MET A 167 -5.24 -14.14 -8.66
N PHE A 168 -5.11 -15.43 -8.93
CA PHE A 168 -4.71 -16.39 -7.91
C PHE A 168 -3.20 -16.52 -7.78
N ASP A 169 -2.45 -16.65 -8.86
CA ASP A 169 -1.00 -16.83 -8.80
C ASP A 169 -0.28 -15.53 -8.42
N ARG A 170 -0.75 -14.39 -8.97
CA ARG A 170 -0.11 -13.08 -8.75
C ARG A 170 -0.85 -12.19 -7.73
N GLY A 171 -1.88 -12.74 -7.11
CA GLY A 171 -2.65 -12.09 -6.06
C GLY A 171 -2.65 -12.92 -4.78
N VAL A 172 -3.32 -14.08 -4.76
CA VAL A 172 -3.50 -14.89 -3.55
C VAL A 172 -2.21 -15.60 -3.13
N ARG A 173 -1.58 -16.33 -4.09
CA ARG A 173 -0.38 -17.14 -3.82
C ARG A 173 0.78 -16.31 -3.30
N ASN A 174 1.01 -15.12 -3.81
CA ASN A 174 2.13 -14.28 -3.38
C ASN A 174 1.97 -13.79 -1.93
N HIS A 175 0.74 -13.57 -1.44
CA HIS A 175 0.49 -13.26 -0.04
C HIS A 175 0.78 -14.45 0.87
N LEU A 176 0.35 -15.65 0.48
CA LEU A 176 0.70 -16.89 1.20
C LEU A 176 2.20 -17.10 1.24
N LEU A 177 2.88 -16.92 0.10
CA LEU A 177 4.32 -17.13 -0.03
C LEU A 177 5.12 -16.21 0.90
N ALA A 178 4.85 -14.91 0.89
CA ALA A 178 5.51 -13.97 1.79
C ALA A 178 5.23 -14.30 3.28
N SER A 179 3.99 -14.66 3.61
CA SER A 179 3.62 -15.04 4.98
C SER A 179 4.34 -16.32 5.44
N ARG A 180 4.52 -17.29 4.54
CA ARG A 180 5.25 -18.53 4.83
C ARG A 180 6.71 -18.28 5.23
N PHE A 181 7.37 -17.29 4.65
CA PHE A 181 8.73 -16.89 5.02
C PHE A 181 8.77 -16.00 6.27
N ALA A 182 7.78 -15.14 6.49
CA ALA A 182 7.71 -14.28 7.67
C ALA A 182 7.41 -15.04 8.96
N ALA A 183 6.47 -16.00 8.90
CA ALA A 183 5.95 -16.69 10.09
C ALA A 183 7.06 -17.35 10.94
N PRO A 184 8.05 -18.11 10.40
CA PRO A 184 9.12 -18.69 11.22
C PRO A 184 9.97 -17.65 11.95
N ILE A 185 10.18 -16.47 11.35
CA ILE A 185 10.97 -15.37 11.95
C ILE A 185 10.15 -14.77 13.12
N MET A 186 8.86 -14.54 12.92
CA MET A 186 7.97 -13.99 13.93
C MET A 186 7.72 -14.98 15.09
N THR A 187 7.54 -16.28 14.80
CA THR A 187 7.25 -17.32 15.82
C THR A 187 8.38 -17.49 16.81
N ARG A 188 9.65 -17.35 16.38
CA ARG A 188 10.81 -17.41 17.30
C ARG A 188 10.74 -16.31 18.36
N ARG A 189 10.10 -15.17 18.06
CA ARG A 189 9.96 -14.03 18.97
C ARG A 189 8.61 -13.98 19.68
N LYS A 190 7.66 -14.81 19.27
CA LYS A 190 6.28 -14.82 19.74
C LYS A 190 5.61 -13.44 19.62
N GLN A 191 5.93 -12.71 18.58
CA GLN A 191 5.44 -11.36 18.31
C GLN A 191 5.47 -11.06 16.83
N GLY A 192 4.38 -10.49 16.30
CA GLY A 192 4.27 -10.06 14.92
C GLY A 192 2.85 -9.71 14.54
N LEU A 193 2.74 -8.97 13.44
CA LEU A 193 1.48 -8.65 12.79
C LEU A 193 1.61 -8.89 11.28
N ILE A 194 0.68 -9.68 10.73
CA ILE A 194 0.52 -9.86 9.28
C ILE A 194 -0.77 -9.17 8.87
N VAL A 195 -0.65 -8.19 7.98
CA VAL A 195 -1.79 -7.46 7.39
C VAL A 195 -1.93 -7.89 5.93
N THR A 196 -3.07 -8.42 5.54
CA THR A 196 -3.39 -8.78 4.16
C THR A 196 -4.36 -7.77 3.59
N THR A 197 -3.93 -6.96 2.61
CA THR A 197 -4.85 -6.02 1.95
C THR A 197 -5.77 -6.77 0.99
N THR A 198 -7.05 -6.56 1.14
CA THR A 198 -8.07 -7.22 0.33
C THR A 198 -9.21 -6.25 0.03
N PHE A 199 -10.29 -6.76 -0.56
CA PHE A 199 -11.57 -6.07 -0.62
C PHE A 199 -12.67 -7.06 -0.22
N SER A 200 -13.61 -6.61 0.60
CA SER A 200 -14.77 -7.42 1.00
C SER A 200 -15.91 -6.49 1.40
N ASP A 201 -17.12 -6.77 0.95
CA ASP A 201 -18.33 -6.06 1.35
C ASP A 201 -19.30 -6.99 2.09
N ARG A 202 -18.84 -7.53 3.23
CA ARG A 202 -19.67 -8.31 4.16
C ARG A 202 -20.48 -9.42 3.50
N GLY A 203 -19.87 -10.15 2.56
CA GLY A 203 -20.49 -11.28 1.86
C GLY A 203 -21.36 -10.86 0.65
N ARG A 204 -21.36 -9.59 0.27
CA ARG A 204 -21.93 -9.17 -1.02
C ARG A 204 -21.00 -9.56 -2.16
N TYR A 205 -21.59 -9.98 -3.26
CA TYR A 205 -20.86 -10.28 -4.48
C TYR A 205 -20.28 -9.01 -5.11
N LEU A 206 -18.99 -9.04 -5.42
CA LEU A 206 -18.33 -7.99 -6.19
C LEU A 206 -18.75 -8.07 -7.64
N LYS A 207 -19.80 -7.34 -8.00
CA LYS A 207 -20.40 -7.36 -9.33
C LYS A 207 -19.38 -7.22 -10.45
N GLY A 208 -19.59 -7.97 -11.52
CA GLY A 208 -18.89 -7.85 -12.79
C GLY A 208 -17.64 -8.73 -12.91
N ASN A 209 -17.09 -9.28 -11.83
CA ASN A 209 -15.92 -10.15 -11.97
C ASN A 209 -15.86 -11.23 -10.88
N LEU A 210 -16.35 -12.42 -11.21
CA LEU A 210 -16.34 -13.57 -10.30
C LEU A 210 -14.92 -13.95 -9.84
N PHE A 211 -13.94 -13.89 -10.73
CA PHE A 211 -12.57 -14.30 -10.39
C PHE A 211 -11.93 -13.31 -9.40
N TYR A 212 -12.23 -12.02 -9.59
CA TYR A 212 -11.79 -10.98 -8.64
C TYR A 212 -12.44 -11.16 -7.28
N ASP A 213 -13.77 -11.38 -7.24
CA ASP A 213 -14.50 -11.63 -6.00
C ASP A 213 -13.93 -12.84 -5.25
N LEU A 214 -13.74 -13.96 -5.95
CA LEU A 214 -13.16 -15.17 -5.35
C LEU A 214 -11.75 -14.94 -4.83
N ALA A 215 -10.89 -14.26 -5.59
CA ALA A 215 -9.52 -13.98 -5.15
C ALA A 215 -9.50 -13.08 -3.91
N LYS A 216 -10.33 -12.03 -3.85
CA LYS A 216 -10.40 -11.14 -2.69
C LYS A 216 -10.98 -11.84 -1.46
N ASN A 217 -11.98 -12.70 -1.62
CA ASN A 217 -12.49 -13.52 -0.54
C ASN A 217 -11.48 -14.60 -0.10
N ALA A 218 -10.71 -15.18 -1.02
CA ALA A 218 -9.62 -16.10 -0.68
C ALA A 218 -8.54 -15.43 0.18
N MET A 219 -8.19 -14.17 -0.09
CA MET A 219 -7.26 -13.40 0.75
C MET A 219 -7.82 -13.15 2.16
N THR A 220 -9.12 -12.86 2.27
CA THR A 220 -9.79 -12.73 3.57
C THR A 220 -9.75 -14.05 4.34
N ARG A 221 -10.04 -15.16 3.65
CA ARG A 221 -9.98 -16.50 4.27
C ARG A 221 -8.56 -16.90 4.63
N LEU A 222 -7.56 -16.52 3.83
CA LEU A 222 -6.15 -16.72 4.11
C LEU A 222 -5.73 -16.03 5.41
N ALA A 223 -6.11 -14.75 5.59
CA ALA A 223 -5.81 -14.02 6.82
C ALA A 223 -6.45 -14.68 8.04
N PHE A 224 -7.69 -15.16 7.92
CA PHE A 224 -8.36 -15.93 8.97
C PHE A 224 -7.63 -17.24 9.31
N GLY A 225 -7.29 -18.06 8.30
CA GLY A 225 -6.57 -19.33 8.51
C GLY A 225 -5.21 -19.12 9.17
N MET A 226 -4.44 -18.14 8.71
CA MET A 226 -3.17 -17.77 9.34
C MET A 226 -3.36 -17.32 10.79
N ALA A 227 -4.45 -16.60 11.10
CA ALA A 227 -4.75 -16.18 12.47
C ALA A 227 -4.94 -17.37 13.41
N GLU A 228 -5.67 -18.40 12.98
CA GLU A 228 -5.88 -19.62 13.78
C GLU A 228 -4.57 -20.35 14.08
N GLU A 229 -3.67 -20.45 13.08
CA GLU A 229 -2.39 -21.13 13.24
C GLU A 229 -1.36 -20.29 14.02
N LEU A 230 -1.40 -18.97 13.90
CA LEU A 230 -0.39 -18.07 14.47
C LEU A 230 -0.75 -17.51 15.85
N ARG A 231 -2.03 -17.51 16.24
CA ARG A 231 -2.49 -17.02 17.56
C ARG A 231 -1.78 -17.71 18.74
N PRO A 232 -1.56 -19.04 18.75
CA PRO A 232 -0.82 -19.69 19.83
C PRO A 232 0.62 -19.21 19.97
N HIS A 233 1.15 -18.58 18.93
CA HIS A 233 2.50 -18.02 18.88
C HIS A 233 2.55 -16.52 19.16
N GLY A 234 1.42 -15.88 19.54
CA GLY A 234 1.36 -14.46 19.84
C GLY A 234 1.44 -13.55 18.60
N ILE A 235 1.14 -14.07 17.41
CA ILE A 235 1.18 -13.34 16.16
C ILE A 235 -0.26 -13.10 15.68
N ALA A 236 -0.57 -11.84 15.38
CA ALA A 236 -1.84 -11.45 14.77
C ALA A 236 -1.79 -11.53 13.24
N SER A 237 -2.90 -11.97 12.63
CA SER A 237 -3.12 -11.90 11.19
C SER A 237 -4.49 -11.32 10.92
N VAL A 238 -4.56 -10.24 10.11
CA VAL A 238 -5.82 -9.54 9.80
C VAL A 238 -5.95 -9.29 8.30
N ALA A 239 -7.18 -9.27 7.82
CA ALA A 239 -7.52 -8.77 6.48
C ALA A 239 -7.86 -7.27 6.59
N LEU A 240 -7.11 -6.42 5.92
CA LEU A 240 -7.40 -4.98 5.82
C LEU A 240 -8.24 -4.71 4.58
N VAL A 241 -9.36 -4.04 4.77
CA VAL A 241 -10.34 -3.72 3.71
C VAL A 241 -10.41 -2.21 3.51
N PRO A 242 -9.59 -1.63 2.62
CA PRO A 242 -9.72 -0.25 2.20
C PRO A 242 -11.03 0.00 1.45
N GLY A 243 -11.43 1.26 1.38
CA GLY A 243 -12.50 1.70 0.50
C GLY A 243 -12.04 1.88 -0.95
N TRP A 244 -12.79 2.67 -1.71
CA TRP A 244 -12.38 3.04 -3.05
C TRP A 244 -11.28 4.10 -2.98
N MET A 245 -10.05 3.66 -3.28
CA MET A 245 -8.88 4.52 -3.18
C MET A 245 -8.62 5.31 -4.48
N ARG A 246 -8.35 6.59 -4.34
CA ARG A 246 -7.83 7.43 -5.44
C ARG A 246 -6.33 7.19 -5.63
N THR A 247 -6.00 5.99 -6.11
CA THR A 247 -4.63 5.63 -6.49
C THR A 247 -4.17 6.40 -7.72
N GLU A 248 -2.88 6.39 -8.02
CA GLU A 248 -2.32 7.00 -9.22
C GLU A 248 -3.03 6.49 -10.50
N PHE A 249 -3.42 5.20 -10.51
CA PHE A 249 -4.20 4.62 -11.62
C PHE A 249 -5.59 5.24 -11.73
N VAL A 250 -6.31 5.39 -10.62
CA VAL A 250 -7.65 5.99 -10.58
C VAL A 250 -7.59 7.47 -10.96
N LEU A 251 -6.65 8.23 -10.40
CA LEU A 251 -6.47 9.64 -10.72
C LEU A 251 -6.19 9.87 -12.20
N THR A 252 -5.25 9.10 -12.76
CA THR A 252 -4.92 9.19 -14.20
C THR A 252 -6.13 8.81 -15.07
N GLY A 253 -6.87 7.75 -14.71
CA GLY A 253 -8.09 7.34 -15.42
C GLY A 253 -9.18 8.42 -15.43
N HIS A 254 -9.27 9.20 -14.37
CA HIS A 254 -10.17 10.37 -14.27
C HIS A 254 -9.55 11.67 -14.78
N ARG A 255 -8.36 11.65 -15.38
CA ARG A 255 -7.63 12.80 -15.90
C ARG A 255 -7.50 13.92 -14.87
N THR A 256 -7.02 13.56 -13.68
CA THR A 256 -6.81 14.44 -12.52
C THR A 256 -5.60 13.99 -11.72
N ASP A 257 -5.28 14.71 -10.67
CA ASP A 257 -4.19 14.46 -9.73
C ASP A 257 -4.66 14.62 -8.27
N GLU A 258 -3.73 14.51 -7.31
CA GLU A 258 -4.04 14.60 -5.87
C GLU A 258 -4.39 16.04 -5.44
N GLU A 259 -4.09 17.06 -6.24
CA GLU A 259 -4.44 18.47 -5.95
C GLU A 259 -5.85 18.81 -6.45
N HIS A 260 -6.26 18.27 -7.62
CA HIS A 260 -7.49 18.65 -8.33
C HIS A 260 -8.60 17.58 -8.30
N TRP A 261 -8.41 16.44 -7.63
CA TRP A 261 -9.39 15.34 -7.62
C TRP A 261 -10.79 15.77 -7.11
N ARG A 262 -10.86 16.80 -6.25
CA ARG A 262 -12.16 17.32 -5.74
C ARG A 262 -13.02 17.95 -6.83
N GLU A 263 -12.42 18.35 -7.93
CA GLU A 263 -13.13 18.84 -9.12
C GLU A 263 -13.84 17.71 -9.88
N ARG A 264 -13.63 16.47 -9.51
CA ARG A 264 -14.23 15.26 -10.08
C ARG A 264 -15.27 14.70 -9.11
N PRO A 265 -16.58 14.99 -9.30
CA PRO A 265 -17.63 14.50 -8.39
C PRO A 265 -17.63 12.98 -8.17
N ALA A 266 -17.26 12.22 -9.22
CA ALA A 266 -17.12 10.77 -9.14
C ALA A 266 -16.12 10.31 -8.07
N LEU A 267 -15.11 11.13 -7.74
CA LEU A 267 -14.09 10.80 -6.75
C LEU A 267 -14.42 11.29 -5.33
N ALA A 268 -15.55 11.96 -5.11
CA ALA A 268 -15.90 12.55 -3.82
C ALA A 268 -15.89 11.56 -2.65
N ALA A 269 -16.29 10.31 -2.91
CA ALA A 269 -16.34 9.24 -1.89
C ALA A 269 -15.02 8.46 -1.75
N THR A 270 -13.97 8.82 -2.49
CA THR A 270 -12.69 8.10 -2.43
C THR A 270 -11.88 8.47 -1.20
N GLU A 271 -11.06 7.52 -0.76
CA GLU A 271 -10.01 7.72 0.23
C GLU A 271 -8.63 7.79 -0.41
N SER A 272 -7.65 8.42 0.25
CA SER A 272 -6.27 8.37 -0.21
C SER A 272 -5.62 7.00 0.12
N PRO A 273 -4.60 6.56 -0.62
CA PRO A 273 -3.80 5.40 -0.24
C PRO A 273 -3.19 5.49 1.17
N ARG A 274 -2.91 6.71 1.65
CA ARG A 274 -2.37 6.96 2.98
C ARG A 274 -3.39 6.70 4.10
N TYR A 275 -4.70 6.75 3.81
CA TYR A 275 -5.72 6.41 4.80
C TYR A 275 -5.62 4.94 5.24
N ALA A 276 -5.41 4.02 4.27
CA ALA A 276 -5.09 2.64 4.58
C ALA A 276 -3.76 2.52 5.36
N GLY A 277 -2.78 3.37 5.05
CA GLY A 277 -1.52 3.44 5.80
C GLY A 277 -1.71 3.81 7.26
N ARG A 278 -2.55 4.80 7.56
CA ARG A 278 -2.91 5.19 8.94
C ARG A 278 -3.58 4.08 9.71
N ALA A 279 -4.42 3.28 9.04
CA ALA A 279 -5.01 2.09 9.64
C ALA A 279 -3.95 1.05 10.02
N VAL A 280 -2.96 0.80 9.14
CA VAL A 280 -1.85 -0.12 9.42
C VAL A 280 -0.99 0.39 10.58
N VAL A 281 -0.67 1.69 10.64
CA VAL A 281 0.05 2.30 11.76
C VAL A 281 -0.70 2.15 13.08
N ALA A 282 -2.02 2.35 13.06
CA ALA A 282 -2.87 2.17 14.24
C ALA A 282 -2.83 0.73 14.75
N LEU A 283 -3.02 -0.24 13.86
CA LEU A 283 -2.95 -1.68 14.19
C LEU A 283 -1.55 -2.09 14.68
N ALA A 284 -0.48 -1.61 14.03
CA ALA A 284 0.89 -1.94 14.43
C ALA A 284 1.28 -1.35 15.81
N GLY A 285 0.65 -0.25 16.20
CA GLY A 285 0.83 0.37 17.50
C GLY A 285 -0.14 -0.09 18.58
N ASP A 286 -1.08 -0.97 18.25
CA ASP A 286 -2.07 -1.51 19.19
C ASP A 286 -1.51 -2.74 19.90
N ARG A 287 -1.35 -2.64 21.23
CA ARG A 287 -0.85 -3.76 22.06
C ARG A 287 -1.85 -4.92 22.12
N GLU A 288 -3.13 -4.64 21.90
CA GLU A 288 -4.22 -5.62 21.95
C GLU A 288 -4.62 -6.13 20.55
N VAL A 289 -3.79 -5.87 19.52
CA VAL A 289 -4.08 -6.24 18.12
C VAL A 289 -4.37 -7.73 17.95
N ILE A 290 -3.88 -8.58 18.86
CA ILE A 290 -4.17 -10.02 18.87
C ILE A 290 -5.67 -10.30 19.01
N GLY A 291 -6.43 -9.46 19.68
CA GLY A 291 -7.88 -9.55 19.80
C GLY A 291 -8.62 -9.31 18.48
N LYS A 292 -7.95 -8.69 17.50
CA LYS A 292 -8.49 -8.46 16.15
C LYS A 292 -8.07 -9.54 15.14
N SER A 293 -7.21 -10.47 15.56
CA SER A 293 -6.68 -11.52 14.68
C SER A 293 -7.80 -12.38 14.09
N GLY A 294 -7.75 -12.64 12.81
CA GLY A 294 -8.74 -13.40 12.04
C GLY A 294 -9.88 -12.55 11.47
N GLN A 295 -9.92 -11.25 11.79
CA GLN A 295 -11.00 -10.37 11.34
C GLN A 295 -10.69 -9.70 9.99
N ALA A 296 -11.76 -9.37 9.25
CA ALA A 296 -11.74 -8.46 8.13
C ALA A 296 -12.10 -7.05 8.63
N LEU A 297 -11.12 -6.16 8.62
CA LEU A 297 -11.17 -4.83 9.24
C LEU A 297 -11.26 -3.75 8.16
N ARG A 298 -12.37 -3.02 8.11
CA ARG A 298 -12.56 -1.93 7.15
C ARG A 298 -11.84 -0.68 7.65
N VAL A 299 -11.11 -0.01 6.77
CA VAL A 299 -10.32 1.19 7.11
C VAL A 299 -11.17 2.28 7.74
N GLY A 300 -12.37 2.55 7.22
CA GLY A 300 -13.25 3.56 7.79
C GLY A 300 -13.80 3.21 9.19
N ASP A 301 -13.94 1.92 9.54
CA ASP A 301 -14.30 1.50 10.91
C ASP A 301 -13.10 1.69 11.85
N LEU A 302 -11.90 1.30 11.42
CA LEU A 302 -10.66 1.53 12.18
C LEU A 302 -10.40 3.03 12.40
N ALA A 303 -10.73 3.86 11.40
CA ALA A 303 -10.58 5.31 11.54
C ALA A 303 -11.46 5.88 12.66
N ARG A 304 -12.69 5.37 12.81
CA ARG A 304 -13.57 5.75 13.92
C ARG A 304 -13.06 5.22 15.26
N GLU A 305 -12.60 3.99 15.30
CA GLU A 305 -12.11 3.33 16.51
C GLU A 305 -10.83 4.00 17.04
N TYR A 306 -9.85 4.25 16.16
CA TYR A 306 -8.55 4.80 16.53
C TYR A 306 -8.44 6.33 16.41
N GLY A 307 -9.48 7.00 15.91
CA GLY A 307 -9.56 8.47 15.87
C GLY A 307 -8.68 9.12 14.80
N PHE A 308 -8.29 8.42 13.73
CA PHE A 308 -7.52 9.02 12.65
C PHE A 308 -8.41 9.50 11.48
N THR A 309 -7.87 10.42 10.68
CA THR A 309 -8.51 10.96 9.47
C THR A 309 -7.68 10.63 8.24
N ASP A 310 -8.21 10.85 7.05
CA ASP A 310 -7.44 10.86 5.80
C ASP A 310 -6.54 12.12 5.73
N VAL A 311 -5.65 12.19 4.74
CA VAL A 311 -4.71 13.31 4.55
C VAL A 311 -5.41 14.66 4.33
N ASP A 312 -6.64 14.63 3.86
CA ASP A 312 -7.49 15.80 3.63
C ASP A 312 -8.36 16.19 4.85
N GLY A 313 -8.14 15.54 6.00
CA GLY A 313 -8.85 15.77 7.25
C GLY A 313 -10.20 15.05 7.38
N ARG A 314 -10.70 14.39 6.33
CA ARG A 314 -11.96 13.65 6.39
C ARG A 314 -11.78 12.32 7.14
N GLN A 315 -12.81 11.92 7.84
CA GLN A 315 -12.99 10.55 8.31
C GLN A 315 -13.90 9.83 7.31
N VAL A 316 -13.27 9.20 6.29
CA VAL A 316 -14.02 8.56 5.20
C VAL A 316 -14.72 7.32 5.75
N PRO A 317 -16.06 7.19 5.56
CA PRO A 317 -16.78 6.02 6.03
C PRO A 317 -16.36 4.75 5.27
N PRO A 318 -16.62 3.56 5.83
CA PRO A 318 -16.37 2.32 5.12
C PRO A 318 -17.12 2.29 3.79
N PHE A 319 -16.43 1.91 2.73
CA PHE A 319 -17.04 1.75 1.42
C PHE A 319 -18.11 0.66 1.45
N VAL A 320 -19.25 0.95 0.84
CA VAL A 320 -20.34 0.01 0.61
C VAL A 320 -20.61 -0.03 -0.90
N MET A 321 -20.66 -1.22 -1.46
CA MET A 321 -21.01 -1.40 -2.87
C MET A 321 -22.41 -0.86 -3.13
N PRO A 322 -22.59 -0.07 -4.19
CA PRO A 322 -23.91 0.46 -4.58
C PRO A 322 -24.88 -0.65 -5.03
#